data_91ffdbd6a7ba4c6bf9791a0281580baa
#
_entry.id   91ffdbd6a7ba4c6bf9791a0281580baa
#
_cell.length_a   1.000
_cell.length_b   1.000
_cell.length_c   1.000
_cell.angle_alpha   90.00
_cell.angle_beta   90.00
_cell.angle_gamma   90.00
#
_symmetry.space_group_name_H-M   'P 1'
#
loop_
_entity.id
_entity.type
_entity.pdbx_description
1 polymer ?
#
loop_
_entity_poly.entity_id
_entity_poly.type
_entity_poly.pdbx_seq_one_letter_code
_entity_poly.pdbx_strand_id
1 'polypeptide(L)'
;MTAQETPKMSEILNNENAQSVQEVHNINEYAQARLDVQHISDAPDSQNTASRPKFHFPRITDRVWRSALVVLATAIIYEYLFQNRNPCFALIGAVYGVGSQFEEGFHNGFNRFIGTFVGGLLVIPFYTLYTNPLFGVPDWAWMVLGLCLVLLCNLALGADSAIQPGTVVYFVVMFTVGQERVVPYTIARIIDTGVGVLIALAITTVLPTKRDRENGLSFRSVWTHTGQAFQSYLHKNKKFREQEHENFGRKK
;
A
#
# COMPACT_ATOMS: atom_id res chain seq x y z
N MET A 1 -41.28 -30.60 -33.06
CA MET A 1 -42.28 -29.95 -32.21
C MET A 1 -42.15 -30.59 -30.84
N THR A 2 -41.37 -30.00 -29.98
CA THR A 2 -41.16 -30.44 -28.58
C THR A 2 -42.11 -29.61 -27.71
N ALA A 3 -43.05 -30.29 -27.06
CA ALA A 3 -43.99 -29.69 -26.14
C ALA A 3 -43.22 -29.23 -24.89
N GLN A 4 -43.28 -27.96 -24.60
CA GLN A 4 -42.78 -27.33 -23.38
C GLN A 4 -43.84 -27.56 -22.31
N GLU A 5 -43.60 -28.49 -21.34
CA GLU A 5 -44.46 -28.68 -20.20
C GLU A 5 -44.44 -27.44 -19.30
N THR A 6 -45.56 -26.78 -19.16
CA THR A 6 -45.76 -25.71 -18.19
C THR A 6 -45.78 -26.33 -16.77
N PRO A 7 -44.98 -25.82 -15.83
CA PRO A 7 -44.98 -26.35 -14.46
C PRO A 7 -46.37 -26.18 -13.84
N LYS A 8 -46.84 -27.24 -13.15
CA LYS A 8 -48.14 -27.25 -12.53
C LYS A 8 -48.22 -26.20 -11.43
N MET A 9 -49.30 -25.43 -11.39
CA MET A 9 -49.57 -24.36 -10.41
C MET A 9 -49.29 -24.80 -8.95
N SER A 10 -49.41 -26.09 -8.63
CA SER A 10 -49.11 -26.67 -7.32
C SER A 10 -47.61 -26.69 -6.98
N GLU A 11 -46.72 -26.79 -7.97
CA GLU A 11 -45.28 -26.73 -7.73
C GLU A 11 -44.79 -25.30 -7.48
N ILE A 12 -45.40 -24.33 -8.14
CA ILE A 12 -45.08 -22.91 -7.93
C ILE A 12 -45.51 -22.48 -6.52
N LEU A 13 -46.71 -22.84 -6.09
CA LEU A 13 -47.22 -22.55 -4.75
C LEU A 13 -46.43 -23.25 -3.63
N ASN A 14 -45.93 -24.46 -3.86
CA ASN A 14 -45.07 -25.15 -2.90
C ASN A 14 -43.69 -24.50 -2.79
N ASN A 15 -43.14 -23.99 -3.89
CA ASN A 15 -41.86 -23.33 -3.89
C ASN A 15 -41.92 -21.94 -3.22
N GLU A 16 -42.96 -21.17 -3.43
CA GLU A 16 -43.21 -19.89 -2.74
C GLU A 16 -43.42 -20.09 -1.22
N ASN A 17 -44.19 -21.12 -0.82
CA ASN A 17 -44.34 -21.45 0.59
C ASN A 17 -43.03 -21.92 1.24
N ALA A 18 -42.19 -22.69 0.54
CA ALA A 18 -40.89 -23.11 1.04
C ALA A 18 -39.94 -21.92 1.21
N GLN A 19 -39.92 -20.96 0.27
CA GLN A 19 -39.13 -19.75 0.38
C GLN A 19 -39.59 -18.85 1.53
N SER A 20 -40.89 -18.65 1.71
CA SER A 20 -41.43 -17.85 2.81
C SER A 20 -41.15 -18.46 4.19
N VAL A 21 -41.17 -19.78 4.33
CA VAL A 21 -40.79 -20.48 5.56
C VAL A 21 -39.30 -20.33 5.86
N GLN A 22 -38.48 -20.39 4.84
CA GLN A 22 -37.01 -20.19 4.98
C GLN A 22 -36.68 -18.75 5.39
N GLU A 23 -37.38 -17.78 4.84
CA GLU A 23 -37.22 -16.37 5.17
C GLU A 23 -37.65 -16.05 6.62
N VAL A 24 -38.75 -16.62 7.08
CA VAL A 24 -39.19 -16.52 8.47
C VAL A 24 -38.22 -17.21 9.43
N HIS A 25 -37.62 -18.34 9.03
CA HIS A 25 -36.63 -19.03 9.83
C HIS A 25 -35.35 -18.16 10.00
N ASN A 26 -34.87 -17.57 8.92
CA ASN A 26 -33.71 -16.66 8.95
C ASN A 26 -33.99 -15.41 9.82
N ILE A 27 -35.17 -14.81 9.71
CA ILE A 27 -35.56 -13.65 10.54
C ILE A 27 -35.57 -14.03 12.04
N ASN A 28 -36.06 -15.22 12.38
CA ASN A 28 -36.05 -15.70 13.76
C ASN A 28 -34.64 -15.97 14.28
N GLU A 29 -33.76 -16.51 13.46
CA GLU A 29 -32.33 -16.71 13.81
C GLU A 29 -31.62 -15.39 14.07
N TYR A 30 -31.82 -14.37 13.22
CA TYR A 30 -31.33 -13.02 13.45
C TYR A 30 -31.94 -12.35 14.70
N ALA A 31 -33.21 -12.59 14.99
CA ALA A 31 -33.86 -12.07 16.19
C ALA A 31 -33.31 -12.74 17.46
N GLN A 32 -33.08 -14.06 17.43
CA GLN A 32 -32.47 -14.83 18.51
C GLN A 32 -31.02 -14.34 18.77
N ALA A 33 -30.22 -14.21 17.73
CA ALA A 33 -28.84 -13.69 17.86
C ALA A 33 -28.78 -12.27 18.45
N ARG A 34 -29.78 -11.41 18.14
CA ARG A 34 -29.92 -10.09 18.78
C ARG A 34 -30.27 -10.16 20.25
N LEU A 35 -31.15 -11.10 20.63
CA LEU A 35 -31.52 -11.29 22.03
C LEU A 35 -30.36 -11.84 22.87
N ASP A 36 -29.57 -12.75 22.29
CA ASP A 36 -28.37 -13.29 22.95
C ASP A 36 -27.28 -12.20 23.15
N VAL A 37 -27.11 -11.30 22.19
CA VAL A 37 -26.22 -10.13 22.34
C VAL A 37 -26.74 -9.17 23.40
N GLN A 38 -28.04 -9.00 23.54
CA GLN A 38 -28.66 -8.15 24.55
C GLN A 38 -28.58 -8.75 25.95
N HIS A 39 -28.70 -10.09 26.09
CA HIS A 39 -28.49 -10.80 27.34
C HIS A 39 -27.03 -10.75 27.85
N ILE A 40 -26.06 -10.64 26.96
CA ILE A 40 -24.66 -10.43 27.32
C ILE A 40 -24.45 -8.99 27.85
N SER A 41 -25.27 -8.04 27.40
CA SER A 41 -25.27 -6.65 27.87
C SER A 41 -25.89 -6.46 29.27
N ASP A 42 -26.79 -7.34 29.69
CA ASP A 42 -27.58 -7.25 30.93
C ASP A 42 -27.04 -8.13 32.08
N ALA A 43 -25.84 -8.71 31.94
CA ALA A 43 -25.17 -9.41 33.03
C ALA A 43 -24.83 -8.43 34.17
N PRO A 44 -25.14 -8.76 35.45
CA PRO A 44 -24.99 -7.79 36.55
C PRO A 44 -23.54 -7.36 36.74
N ASP A 45 -23.36 -6.05 36.75
CA ASP A 45 -22.14 -5.29 36.95
C ASP A 45 -21.22 -5.90 38.02
N SER A 46 -20.20 -6.63 37.61
CA SER A 46 -18.96 -6.68 38.37
C SER A 46 -18.23 -5.37 38.03
N GLN A 47 -18.17 -4.49 39.00
CA GLN A 47 -17.53 -3.19 39.02
C GLN A 47 -16.18 -3.18 38.28
N ASN A 48 -16.25 -3.04 36.96
CA ASN A 48 -15.17 -2.53 36.17
C ASN A 48 -15.67 -1.21 35.61
N THR A 49 -15.32 -0.12 36.24
CA THR A 49 -15.43 1.22 35.73
C THR A 49 -14.69 1.27 34.40
N ALA A 50 -15.36 0.80 33.34
CA ALA A 50 -14.95 1.08 31.99
C ALA A 50 -15.06 2.59 31.81
N SER A 51 -13.97 3.27 32.14
CA SER A 51 -13.80 4.67 31.84
C SER A 51 -14.08 4.83 30.35
N ARG A 52 -15.17 5.56 30.02
CA ARG A 52 -15.47 5.99 28.64
C ARG A 52 -14.15 6.41 28.03
N PRO A 53 -13.79 5.94 26.83
CA PRO A 53 -12.54 6.34 26.20
C PRO A 53 -12.54 7.86 26.13
N LYS A 54 -11.80 8.50 27.03
CA LYS A 54 -11.58 9.93 26.97
C LYS A 54 -10.82 10.14 25.68
N PHE A 55 -11.46 10.80 24.72
CA PHE A 55 -10.84 11.16 23.46
C PHE A 55 -9.66 12.08 23.81
N HIS A 56 -8.49 11.47 24.00
CA HIS A 56 -7.27 12.22 24.18
C HIS A 56 -6.82 12.65 22.78
N PHE A 57 -6.83 13.93 22.54
CA PHE A 57 -6.15 14.48 21.38
C PHE A 57 -4.73 13.92 21.37
N PRO A 58 -4.31 13.16 20.35
CA PRO A 58 -2.96 12.63 20.31
C PRO A 58 -1.99 13.82 20.35
N ARG A 59 -1.02 13.75 21.25
CA ARG A 59 0.04 14.76 21.28
C ARG A 59 0.68 14.82 19.90
N ILE A 60 0.72 16.01 19.30
CA ILE A 60 1.38 16.23 18.01
C ILE A 60 2.85 15.85 18.20
N THR A 61 3.21 14.69 17.65
CA THR A 61 4.57 14.15 17.76
C THR A 61 5.47 14.95 16.80
N ASP A 62 6.74 15.09 17.14
CA ASP A 62 7.76 15.74 16.28
C ASP A 62 7.73 15.23 14.82
N ARG A 63 7.36 13.96 14.64
CA ARG A 63 7.19 13.35 13.32
C ARG A 63 6.07 14.01 12.51
N VAL A 64 4.91 14.28 13.13
CA VAL A 64 3.76 14.89 12.44
C VAL A 64 4.10 16.28 11.94
N TRP A 65 4.72 17.10 12.80
CA TRP A 65 5.15 18.44 12.43
C TRP A 65 6.17 18.43 11.28
N ARG A 66 7.17 17.55 11.36
CA ARG A 66 8.18 17.39 10.31
C ARG A 66 7.57 16.93 9.00
N SER A 67 6.63 15.96 9.04
CA SER A 67 5.90 15.54 7.84
C SER A 67 5.14 16.69 7.20
N ALA A 68 4.47 17.53 8.00
CA ALA A 68 3.77 18.71 7.50
C ALA A 68 4.72 19.71 6.83
N LEU A 69 5.88 19.97 7.44
CA LEU A 69 6.90 20.85 6.86
C LEU A 69 7.47 20.30 5.54
N VAL A 70 7.75 19.00 5.49
CA VAL A 70 8.27 18.34 4.28
C VAL A 70 7.25 18.40 3.16
N VAL A 71 5.97 18.12 3.46
CA VAL A 71 4.88 18.23 2.48
C VAL A 71 4.74 19.65 1.98
N LEU A 72 4.74 20.64 2.87
CA LEU A 72 4.65 22.06 2.51
C LEU A 72 5.83 22.48 1.62
N ALA A 73 7.05 22.14 2.00
CA ALA A 73 8.24 22.46 1.22
C ALA A 73 8.21 21.79 -0.16
N THR A 74 7.80 20.51 -0.24
CA THR A 74 7.66 19.80 -1.50
C THR A 74 6.61 20.45 -2.40
N ALA A 75 5.45 20.84 -1.83
CA ALA A 75 4.40 21.55 -2.58
C ALA A 75 4.91 22.88 -3.14
N ILE A 76 5.61 23.68 -2.33
CA ILE A 76 6.20 24.96 -2.75
C ILE A 76 7.24 24.73 -3.87
N ILE A 77 8.12 23.76 -3.72
CA ILE A 77 9.13 23.44 -4.75
C ILE A 77 8.44 23.06 -6.06
N TYR A 78 7.38 22.24 -6.01
CA TYR A 78 6.67 21.84 -7.22
C TYR A 78 5.91 23.00 -7.87
N GLU A 79 5.30 23.89 -7.10
CA GLU A 79 4.62 25.06 -7.62
C GLU A 79 5.56 26.00 -8.38
N TYR A 80 6.77 26.25 -7.83
CA TYR A 80 7.70 27.23 -8.40
C TYR A 80 8.70 26.64 -9.42
N LEU A 81 9.19 25.39 -9.22
CA LEU A 81 10.22 24.79 -10.06
C LEU A 81 9.66 23.83 -11.11
N PHE A 82 8.55 23.15 -10.81
CA PHE A 82 7.99 22.11 -11.67
C PHE A 82 6.57 22.48 -12.15
N GLN A 83 6.40 23.71 -12.58
CA GLN A 83 5.11 24.22 -13.12
C GLN A 83 4.53 23.22 -14.13
N ASN A 84 3.21 22.97 -14.03
CA ASN A 84 2.46 22.03 -14.85
C ASN A 84 2.70 20.53 -14.57
N ARG A 85 3.41 20.14 -13.50
CA ARG A 85 3.52 18.75 -13.05
C ARG A 85 2.65 18.50 -11.81
N ASN A 86 1.96 17.36 -11.81
CA ASN A 86 1.15 16.98 -10.65
C ASN A 86 2.07 16.54 -9.49
N PRO A 87 2.07 17.24 -8.34
CA PRO A 87 2.98 16.97 -7.22
C PRO A 87 2.63 15.69 -6.44
N CYS A 88 1.52 15.02 -6.73
CA CYS A 88 0.96 13.94 -5.94
C CYS A 88 1.99 12.87 -5.55
N PHE A 89 2.77 12.36 -6.50
CA PHE A 89 3.74 11.30 -6.23
C PHE A 89 4.98 11.80 -5.51
N ALA A 90 5.36 13.05 -5.72
CA ALA A 90 6.43 13.68 -4.95
C ALA A 90 6.01 13.90 -3.49
N LEU A 91 4.79 14.36 -3.24
CA LEU A 91 4.24 14.53 -1.89
C LEU A 91 4.16 13.19 -1.15
N ILE A 92 3.69 12.13 -1.82
CA ILE A 92 3.69 10.79 -1.25
C ILE A 92 5.12 10.31 -0.95
N GLY A 93 6.06 10.47 -1.90
CA GLY A 93 7.47 10.14 -1.71
C GLY A 93 8.08 10.90 -0.52
N ALA A 94 7.74 12.16 -0.40
CA ALA A 94 8.19 13.03 0.68
C ALA A 94 7.69 12.54 2.06
N VAL A 95 6.41 12.18 2.19
CA VAL A 95 5.86 11.62 3.44
C VAL A 95 6.55 10.32 3.84
N TYR A 96 6.83 9.43 2.88
CA TYR A 96 7.54 8.18 3.14
C TYR A 96 9.00 8.41 3.54
N GLY A 97 9.65 9.46 3.03
CA GLY A 97 11.01 9.84 3.41
C GLY A 97 11.14 10.42 4.82
N VAL A 98 10.02 10.69 5.54
CA VAL A 98 10.06 11.16 6.91
C VAL A 98 9.91 9.99 7.88
N GLY A 99 11.00 9.63 8.56
CA GLY A 99 11.02 8.65 9.64
C GLY A 99 11.10 9.31 11.03
N SER A 100 11.05 8.48 12.08
CA SER A 100 11.36 8.90 13.45
C SER A 100 12.84 9.22 13.61
N GLN A 101 13.68 8.62 12.75
CA GLN A 101 15.12 8.86 12.58
C GLN A 101 15.44 8.93 11.09
N PHE A 102 16.59 9.50 10.75
CA PHE A 102 17.08 9.60 9.38
C PHE A 102 17.15 8.23 8.68
N GLU A 103 17.69 7.23 9.36
CA GLU A 103 17.82 5.87 8.82
C GLU A 103 16.45 5.26 8.47
N GLU A 104 15.46 5.40 9.35
CA GLU A 104 14.09 4.92 9.09
C GLU A 104 13.46 5.63 7.87
N GLY A 105 13.62 6.97 7.81
CA GLY A 105 13.15 7.76 6.67
C GLY A 105 13.83 7.35 5.36
N PHE A 106 15.13 7.11 5.40
CA PHE A 106 15.88 6.60 4.26
C PHE A 106 15.36 5.23 3.80
N HIS A 107 15.21 4.27 4.72
CA HIS A 107 14.70 2.92 4.39
C HIS A 107 13.30 2.98 3.77
N ASN A 108 12.39 3.72 4.38
CA ASN A 108 11.00 3.82 3.90
C ASN A 108 10.92 4.54 2.55
N GLY A 109 11.63 5.65 2.39
CA GLY A 109 11.71 6.41 1.14
C GLY A 109 12.35 5.60 0.01
N PHE A 110 13.43 4.88 0.31
CA PHE A 110 14.14 4.06 -0.66
C PHE A 110 13.32 2.84 -1.09
N ASN A 111 12.62 2.17 -0.18
CA ASN A 111 11.67 1.11 -0.52
C ASN A 111 10.53 1.65 -1.41
N ARG A 112 10.02 2.84 -1.10
CA ARG A 112 9.03 3.51 -1.95
C ARG A 112 9.56 3.76 -3.36
N PHE A 113 10.79 4.23 -3.46
CA PHE A 113 11.44 4.49 -4.75
C PHE A 113 11.67 3.20 -5.54
N ILE A 114 12.22 2.15 -4.92
CA ILE A 114 12.45 0.84 -5.56
C ILE A 114 11.14 0.25 -6.05
N GLY A 115 10.09 0.23 -5.22
CA GLY A 115 8.79 -0.28 -5.63
C GLY A 115 8.22 0.48 -6.84
N THR A 116 8.28 1.82 -6.80
CA THR A 116 7.84 2.66 -7.93
C THR A 116 8.66 2.37 -9.20
N PHE A 117 9.96 2.16 -9.05
CA PHE A 117 10.86 1.84 -10.16
C PHE A 117 10.54 0.47 -10.78
N VAL A 118 10.44 -0.57 -9.97
CA VAL A 118 10.15 -1.94 -10.42
C VAL A 118 8.75 -2.02 -11.02
N GLY A 119 7.74 -1.50 -10.33
CA GLY A 119 6.36 -1.49 -10.82
C GLY A 119 6.21 -0.69 -12.10
N GLY A 120 6.86 0.47 -12.19
CA GLY A 120 6.89 1.31 -13.37
C GLY A 120 7.61 0.67 -14.55
N LEU A 121 8.77 0.05 -14.32
CA LEU A 121 9.51 -0.61 -15.39
C LEU A 121 8.73 -1.79 -15.99
N LEU A 122 8.09 -2.59 -15.13
CA LEU A 122 7.37 -3.79 -15.57
C LEU A 122 6.01 -3.47 -16.19
N VAL A 123 5.35 -2.39 -15.79
CA VAL A 123 4.05 -2.06 -16.39
C VAL A 123 4.15 -1.75 -17.89
N ILE A 124 5.26 -1.19 -18.37
CA ILE A 124 5.41 -0.79 -19.78
C ILE A 124 5.20 -1.98 -20.74
N PRO A 125 5.96 -3.09 -20.66
CA PRO A 125 5.76 -4.24 -21.54
C PRO A 125 4.41 -4.94 -21.29
N PHE A 126 3.99 -5.07 -20.05
CA PHE A 126 2.73 -5.75 -19.72
C PHE A 126 1.49 -4.95 -20.10
N TYR A 127 1.56 -3.63 -20.12
CA TYR A 127 0.51 -2.79 -20.69
C TYR A 127 0.32 -3.04 -22.18
N THR A 128 1.41 -3.15 -22.93
CA THR A 128 1.37 -3.44 -24.36
C THR A 128 0.76 -4.82 -24.64
N LEU A 129 1.11 -5.83 -23.83
CA LEU A 129 0.53 -7.18 -23.93
C LEU A 129 -0.94 -7.23 -23.49
N TYR A 130 -1.33 -6.41 -22.52
CA TYR A 130 -2.71 -6.26 -22.08
C TYR A 130 -3.59 -5.63 -23.17
N THR A 131 -3.10 -4.60 -23.86
CA THR A 131 -3.86 -3.91 -24.91
C THR A 131 -3.83 -4.65 -26.26
N ASN A 132 -2.79 -5.45 -26.51
CA ASN A 132 -2.63 -6.27 -27.72
C ASN A 132 -2.26 -7.70 -27.31
N PRO A 133 -3.26 -8.53 -26.93
CA PRO A 133 -2.99 -9.85 -26.41
C PRO A 133 -2.34 -10.75 -27.46
N LEU A 134 -1.22 -11.38 -27.10
CA LEU A 134 -0.50 -12.34 -27.94
C LEU A 134 -1.01 -13.76 -27.69
N PHE A 135 -0.95 -14.60 -28.72
CA PHE A 135 -1.24 -16.04 -28.63
C PHE A 135 -2.66 -16.42 -28.16
N GLY A 136 -3.65 -15.54 -28.27
CA GLY A 136 -5.03 -15.83 -27.84
C GLY A 136 -5.20 -15.93 -26.31
N VAL A 137 -4.19 -15.50 -25.54
CA VAL A 137 -4.25 -15.45 -24.07
C VAL A 137 -5.12 -14.25 -23.68
N PRO A 138 -6.08 -14.41 -22.76
CA PRO A 138 -6.94 -13.31 -22.34
C PRO A 138 -6.16 -12.16 -21.65
N ASP A 139 -6.62 -10.93 -21.86
CA ASP A 139 -5.97 -9.69 -21.41
C ASP A 139 -5.64 -9.70 -19.92
N TRP A 140 -6.60 -10.17 -19.09
CA TRP A 140 -6.41 -10.25 -17.64
C TRP A 140 -5.25 -11.16 -17.23
N ALA A 141 -4.92 -12.19 -18.01
CA ALA A 141 -3.83 -13.10 -17.70
C ALA A 141 -2.47 -12.39 -17.82
N TRP A 142 -2.30 -11.53 -18.82
CA TRP A 142 -1.10 -10.69 -18.97
C TRP A 142 -0.95 -9.71 -17.81
N MET A 143 -2.05 -9.11 -17.38
CA MET A 143 -2.07 -8.21 -16.22
C MET A 143 -1.62 -8.95 -14.94
N VAL A 144 -2.18 -10.13 -14.68
CA VAL A 144 -1.84 -10.93 -13.49
C VAL A 144 -0.39 -11.42 -13.55
N LEU A 145 0.07 -11.86 -14.73
CA LEU A 145 1.47 -12.30 -14.92
C LEU A 145 2.45 -11.15 -14.64
N GLY A 146 2.17 -9.96 -15.13
CA GLY A 146 2.98 -8.77 -14.85
C GLY A 146 2.98 -8.41 -13.37
N LEU A 147 1.84 -8.49 -12.69
CA LEU A 147 1.75 -8.30 -11.25
C LEU A 147 2.60 -9.32 -10.49
N CYS A 148 2.47 -10.61 -10.82
CA CYS A 148 3.29 -11.65 -10.20
C CYS A 148 4.79 -11.35 -10.36
N LEU A 149 5.19 -10.85 -11.53
CA LEU A 149 6.59 -10.48 -11.76
C LEU A 149 7.02 -9.26 -10.93
N VAL A 150 6.14 -8.26 -10.74
CA VAL A 150 6.40 -7.13 -9.82
C VAL A 150 6.64 -7.63 -8.40
N LEU A 151 5.81 -8.55 -7.92
CA LEU A 151 5.94 -9.15 -6.59
C LEU A 151 7.26 -9.91 -6.46
N LEU A 152 7.55 -10.80 -7.41
CA LEU A 152 8.76 -11.62 -7.43
C LEU A 152 10.04 -10.77 -7.52
N CYS A 153 10.06 -9.74 -8.36
CA CYS A 153 11.22 -8.85 -8.48
C CYS A 153 11.50 -8.08 -7.18
N ASN A 154 10.47 -7.53 -6.52
CA ASN A 154 10.65 -6.86 -5.24
C ASN A 154 11.13 -7.84 -4.15
N LEU A 155 10.60 -9.06 -4.12
CA LEU A 155 11.02 -10.10 -3.20
C LEU A 155 12.47 -10.54 -3.47
N ALA A 156 12.84 -10.74 -4.73
CA ALA A 156 14.21 -11.09 -5.14
C ALA A 156 15.23 -10.01 -4.76
N LEU A 157 14.81 -8.73 -4.75
CA LEU A 157 15.62 -7.62 -4.25
C LEU A 157 15.69 -7.58 -2.71
N GLY A 158 14.91 -8.40 -2.01
CA GLY A 158 14.79 -8.39 -0.56
C GLY A 158 14.05 -7.15 -0.03
N ALA A 159 13.29 -6.48 -0.88
CA ALA A 159 12.57 -5.24 -0.58
C ALA A 159 11.07 -5.54 -0.43
N ASP A 160 10.70 -6.31 0.59
CA ASP A 160 9.33 -6.69 0.91
C ASP A 160 8.41 -5.47 1.07
N SER A 161 8.91 -4.43 1.73
CA SER A 161 8.17 -3.17 1.91
C SER A 161 8.01 -2.35 0.61
N ALA A 162 8.71 -2.70 -0.47
CA ALA A 162 8.58 -2.10 -1.79
C ALA A 162 7.44 -2.73 -2.63
N ILE A 163 6.90 -3.86 -2.20
CA ILE A 163 5.81 -4.58 -2.88
C ILE A 163 4.57 -3.69 -3.02
N GLN A 164 4.12 -3.08 -1.94
CA GLN A 164 2.92 -2.23 -1.96
C GLN A 164 3.06 -1.04 -2.93
N PRO A 165 4.10 -0.20 -2.83
CA PRO A 165 4.26 0.91 -3.76
C PRO A 165 4.43 0.47 -5.22
N GLY A 166 5.10 -0.66 -5.47
CA GLY A 166 5.24 -1.22 -6.80
C GLY A 166 3.92 -1.65 -7.42
N THR A 167 3.11 -2.37 -6.66
CA THR A 167 1.77 -2.81 -7.06
C THR A 167 0.84 -1.62 -7.33
N VAL A 168 0.87 -0.60 -6.47
CA VAL A 168 0.05 0.62 -6.67
C VAL A 168 0.42 1.32 -7.98
N VAL A 169 1.70 1.51 -8.25
CA VAL A 169 2.13 2.16 -9.50
C VAL A 169 1.76 1.31 -10.72
N TYR A 170 1.94 0.00 -10.64
CA TYR A 170 1.57 -0.93 -11.69
C TYR A 170 0.09 -0.80 -12.05
N PHE A 171 -0.82 -0.86 -11.08
CA PHE A 171 -2.25 -0.73 -11.32
C PHE A 171 -2.68 0.68 -11.75
N VAL A 172 -2.11 1.71 -11.13
CA VAL A 172 -2.43 3.09 -11.53
C VAL A 172 -2.10 3.31 -13.00
N VAL A 173 -0.93 2.88 -13.47
CA VAL A 173 -0.56 3.02 -14.87
C VAL A 173 -1.45 2.14 -15.76
N MET A 174 -1.69 0.89 -15.36
CA MET A 174 -2.47 -0.07 -16.14
C MET A 174 -3.90 0.42 -16.42
N PHE A 175 -4.56 1.05 -15.44
CA PHE A 175 -5.97 1.39 -15.55
C PHE A 175 -6.28 2.87 -15.79
N THR A 176 -5.35 3.79 -15.52
CA THR A 176 -5.64 5.23 -15.61
C THR A 176 -4.92 5.95 -16.74
N VAL A 177 -3.95 5.29 -17.39
CA VAL A 177 -3.10 5.94 -18.40
C VAL A 177 -3.41 5.39 -19.79
N GLY A 178 -3.63 6.28 -20.76
CA GLY A 178 -3.78 5.88 -22.15
C GLY A 178 -2.44 5.43 -22.75
N GLN A 179 -2.52 4.52 -23.74
CA GLN A 179 -1.38 3.83 -24.35
C GLN A 179 -0.22 4.77 -24.76
N GLU A 180 -0.54 5.90 -25.38
CA GLU A 180 0.46 6.86 -25.86
C GLU A 180 1.25 7.54 -24.73
N ARG A 181 0.73 7.56 -23.51
CA ARG A 181 1.30 8.25 -22.36
C ARG A 181 1.93 7.33 -21.33
N VAL A 182 1.86 6.00 -21.49
CA VAL A 182 2.36 5.02 -20.51
C VAL A 182 3.82 5.28 -20.17
N VAL A 183 4.69 5.38 -21.17
CA VAL A 183 6.13 5.57 -20.96
C VAL A 183 6.44 6.92 -20.31
N PRO A 184 6.03 8.08 -20.87
CA PRO A 184 6.35 9.37 -20.26
C PRO A 184 5.72 9.55 -18.90
N TYR A 185 4.51 9.04 -18.68
CA TYR A 185 3.85 9.07 -17.37
C TYR A 185 4.63 8.26 -16.34
N THR A 186 5.03 7.04 -16.68
CA THR A 186 5.78 6.15 -15.78
C THR A 186 7.13 6.75 -15.38
N ILE A 187 7.87 7.28 -16.34
CA ILE A 187 9.15 7.97 -16.07
C ILE A 187 8.92 9.16 -15.14
N ALA A 188 7.87 9.95 -15.41
CA ALA A 188 7.52 11.07 -14.55
C ALA A 188 7.23 10.63 -13.10
N ARG A 189 6.51 9.51 -12.91
CA ARG A 189 6.21 8.97 -11.55
C ARG A 189 7.46 8.53 -10.80
N ILE A 190 8.39 7.87 -11.49
CA ILE A 190 9.68 7.45 -10.90
C ILE A 190 10.48 8.68 -10.43
N ILE A 191 10.60 9.68 -11.31
CA ILE A 191 11.33 10.93 -11.00
C ILE A 191 10.65 11.67 -9.86
N ASP A 192 9.33 11.88 -9.91
CA ASP A 192 8.57 12.61 -8.89
C ASP A 192 8.72 11.94 -7.52
N THR A 193 8.61 10.60 -7.46
CA THR A 193 8.82 9.86 -6.21
C THR A 193 10.23 10.04 -5.68
N GLY A 194 11.24 9.94 -6.53
CA GLY A 194 12.64 10.13 -6.15
C GLY A 194 12.91 11.54 -5.62
N VAL A 195 12.42 12.56 -6.32
CA VAL A 195 12.54 13.97 -5.89
C VAL A 195 11.88 14.20 -4.54
N GLY A 196 10.68 13.66 -4.33
CA GLY A 196 9.98 13.77 -3.04
C GLY A 196 10.77 13.16 -1.88
N VAL A 197 11.32 11.96 -2.08
CA VAL A 197 12.17 11.28 -1.08
C VAL A 197 13.45 12.11 -0.79
N LEU A 198 14.08 12.63 -1.81
CA LEU A 198 15.31 13.46 -1.66
C LEU A 198 15.01 14.75 -0.88
N ILE A 199 13.89 15.43 -1.16
CA ILE A 199 13.48 16.63 -0.41
C ILE A 199 13.24 16.27 1.06
N ALA A 200 12.59 15.15 1.34
CA ALA A 200 12.34 14.70 2.71
C ALA A 200 13.63 14.42 3.47
N LEU A 201 14.58 13.74 2.86
CA LEU A 201 15.88 13.45 3.45
C LEU A 201 16.69 14.73 3.68
N ALA A 202 16.66 15.66 2.73
CA ALA A 202 17.34 16.96 2.86
C ALA A 202 16.78 17.76 4.05
N ILE A 203 15.44 17.86 4.15
CA ILE A 203 14.80 18.58 5.27
C ILE A 203 15.06 17.87 6.61
N THR A 204 15.04 16.54 6.63
CA THR A 204 15.35 15.76 7.83
C THR A 204 16.77 16.01 8.31
N THR A 205 17.70 16.25 7.38
CA THR A 205 19.10 16.60 7.70
C THR A 205 19.21 18.01 8.28
N VAL A 206 18.43 18.96 7.76
CA VAL A 206 18.42 20.35 8.26
C VAL A 206 17.71 20.44 9.62
N LEU A 207 16.66 19.64 9.79
CA LEU A 207 15.85 19.56 11.02
C LEU A 207 15.97 18.18 11.68
N PRO A 208 17.16 17.81 12.19
CA PRO A 208 17.37 16.49 12.77
C PRO A 208 16.55 16.32 14.05
N THR A 209 16.07 15.10 14.30
CA THR A 209 15.42 14.70 15.55
C THR A 209 16.41 14.78 16.72
N LYS A 210 15.93 14.82 17.96
CA LYS A 210 16.81 14.70 19.14
C LYS A 210 17.71 13.48 19.05
N ARG A 211 17.17 12.33 18.66
CA ARG A 211 17.92 11.09 18.42
C ARG A 211 18.96 11.19 17.31
N ASP A 212 18.61 11.86 16.22
CA ASP A 212 19.54 12.05 15.12
C ASP A 212 20.73 12.95 15.53
N ARG A 213 20.46 13.95 16.38
CA ARG A 213 21.51 14.80 16.97
C ARG A 213 22.42 14.04 17.92
N GLU A 214 21.85 13.17 18.77
CA GLU A 214 22.61 12.28 19.66
C GLU A 214 23.50 11.32 18.86
N ASN A 215 23.00 10.84 17.70
CA ASN A 215 23.76 10.01 16.77
C ASN A 215 24.76 10.80 15.90
N GLY A 216 24.90 12.10 16.11
CA GLY A 216 25.88 12.94 15.40
C GLY A 216 25.47 13.30 13.97
N LEU A 217 24.18 13.20 13.60
CA LEU A 217 23.70 13.65 12.30
C LEU A 217 23.87 15.16 12.17
N SER A 218 24.69 15.56 11.23
CA SER A 218 24.98 16.95 10.88
C SER A 218 25.05 17.07 9.36
N PHE A 219 24.87 18.28 8.84
CA PHE A 219 24.99 18.52 7.40
C PHE A 219 26.33 18.05 6.82
N ARG A 220 27.41 18.12 7.61
CA ARG A 220 28.74 17.62 7.20
C ARG A 220 28.85 16.09 7.19
N SER A 221 28.12 15.41 8.07
CA SER A 221 28.17 13.95 8.21
C SER A 221 27.07 13.23 7.39
N VAL A 222 26.26 13.95 6.65
CA VAL A 222 25.15 13.40 5.86
C VAL A 222 25.60 12.28 4.92
N TRP A 223 26.72 12.48 4.22
CA TRP A 223 27.23 11.44 3.31
C TRP A 223 27.61 10.16 4.04
N THR A 224 28.20 10.28 5.22
CA THR A 224 28.55 9.12 6.06
C THR A 224 27.32 8.40 6.56
N HIS A 225 26.32 9.14 7.04
CA HIS A 225 25.04 8.57 7.49
C HIS A 225 24.23 7.97 6.35
N THR A 226 24.22 8.59 5.17
CA THR A 226 23.58 8.01 3.97
C THR A 226 24.26 6.71 3.57
N GLY A 227 25.61 6.68 3.59
CA GLY A 227 26.37 5.45 3.32
C GLY A 227 26.07 4.34 4.34
N GLN A 228 26.00 4.68 5.62
CA GLN A 228 25.64 3.75 6.69
C GLN A 228 24.20 3.25 6.54
N ALA A 229 23.24 4.14 6.27
CA ALA A 229 21.85 3.78 6.05
C ALA A 229 21.69 2.87 4.83
N PHE A 230 22.46 3.11 3.75
CA PHE A 230 22.47 2.25 2.58
C PHE A 230 23.07 0.87 2.87
N GLN A 231 24.18 0.80 3.60
CA GLN A 231 24.75 -0.48 4.03
C GLN A 231 23.82 -1.24 4.96
N SER A 232 23.18 -0.55 5.91
CA SER A 232 22.17 -1.12 6.80
C SER A 232 20.99 -1.67 6.01
N TYR A 233 20.53 -0.94 4.98
CA TYR A 233 19.51 -1.39 4.05
C TYR A 233 19.91 -2.69 3.33
N LEU A 234 21.08 -2.73 2.74
CA LEU A 234 21.59 -3.92 2.04
C LEU A 234 21.73 -5.13 2.97
N HIS A 235 22.22 -4.91 4.19
CA HIS A 235 22.38 -5.97 5.19
C HIS A 235 21.02 -6.52 5.65
N LYS A 236 20.05 -5.67 5.89
CA LYS A 236 18.67 -6.06 6.24
C LYS A 236 18.05 -6.90 5.13
N ASN A 237 18.16 -6.46 3.88
CA ASN A 237 17.62 -7.18 2.73
C ASN A 237 18.33 -8.51 2.49
N LYS A 238 19.65 -8.61 2.77
CA LYS A 238 20.39 -9.88 2.71
C LYS A 238 19.88 -10.86 3.76
N LYS A 239 19.72 -10.44 5.01
CA LYS A 239 19.16 -11.27 6.08
C LYS A 239 17.75 -11.77 5.75
N PHE A 240 16.91 -10.90 5.21
CA PHE A 240 15.56 -11.28 4.80
C PHE A 240 15.58 -12.41 3.76
N ARG A 241 16.41 -12.30 2.73
CA ARG A 241 16.58 -13.35 1.71
C ARG A 241 17.11 -14.67 2.28
N GLU A 242 18.06 -14.61 3.20
CA GLU A 242 18.62 -15.80 3.87
C GLU A 242 17.53 -16.52 4.69
N GLN A 243 16.71 -15.79 5.44
CA GLN A 243 15.60 -16.35 6.20
C GLN A 243 14.52 -16.99 5.30
N GLU A 244 14.21 -16.38 4.16
CA GLU A 244 13.29 -16.97 3.18
C GLU A 244 13.84 -18.29 2.62
N HIS A 245 15.13 -18.34 2.26
CA HIS A 245 15.78 -19.57 1.79
C HIS A 245 15.76 -20.68 2.85
N GLU A 246 16.03 -20.37 4.10
CA GLU A 246 15.95 -21.33 5.21
C GLU A 246 14.51 -21.85 5.44
N ASN A 247 13.52 -20.95 5.38
CA ASN A 247 12.12 -21.34 5.55
C ASN A 247 11.61 -22.21 4.40
N PHE A 248 12.09 -21.98 3.18
CA PHE A 248 11.76 -22.80 2.02
C PHE A 248 12.45 -24.17 2.06
N GLY A 249 13.68 -24.22 2.55
CA GLY A 249 14.44 -25.47 2.73
C GLY A 249 13.87 -26.38 3.82
N ARG A 250 13.27 -25.83 4.88
CA ARG A 250 12.64 -26.62 5.96
C ARG A 250 11.27 -27.22 5.60
N LYS A 251 10.64 -26.75 4.53
CA LYS A 251 9.34 -27.26 4.08
C LYS A 251 9.43 -28.38 3.03
N LYS A 252 10.63 -28.78 2.67
CA LYS A 252 10.92 -29.96 1.84
C LYS A 252 11.38 -31.11 2.71
#